data_58e498319549fa1198e4a2a3af85c50f
#
_entry.id   58e498319549fa1198e4a2a3af85c50f
#
_cell.length_a   1.000
_cell.length_b   1.000
_cell.length_c   1.000
_cell.angle_alpha   90.00
_cell.angle_beta   90.00
_cell.angle_gamma   90.00
#
_symmetry.space_group_name_H-M   'P 1'
#
loop_
_entity.id
_entity.type
_entity.pdbx_description
1 polymer ?
#
loop_
_entity_poly.entity_id
_entity_poly.type
_entity_poly.pdbx_seq_one_letter_code
_entity_poly.pdbx_strand_id
1 'polypeptide(L)'
;MNSSYLRRPTPATLLREHQSVIGAPLDRVFAALAAAVDPGPESHFAVDPAAGMIVVQGGWWYRAEYLVTADSAGTRIQFTLLNVASPAHWAGPITGRAAIRSSAHDFGDVIEKVRLSSSASPSAG
;
A
#
# COMPACT_ATOMS: atom_id res chain seq x y z
N MET A 1 8.91 8.35 11.22
CA MET A 1 8.70 7.02 10.66
C MET A 1 9.00 5.94 11.70
N ASN A 2 8.10 5.03 11.90
CA ASN A 2 8.27 3.99 12.90
C ASN A 2 8.56 2.65 12.21
N SER A 3 9.83 2.26 12.20
CA SER A 3 10.27 1.07 11.48
C SER A 3 9.70 -0.23 12.05
N SER A 4 9.18 -0.22 13.29
CA SER A 4 8.57 -1.43 13.85
C SER A 4 7.32 -1.86 13.09
N TYR A 5 6.65 -0.94 12.39
CA TYR A 5 5.48 -1.27 11.60
C TYR A 5 5.82 -1.92 10.25
N LEU A 6 7.10 -1.91 9.85
CA LEU A 6 7.52 -2.61 8.64
C LEU A 6 7.48 -4.12 8.82
N ARG A 7 7.61 -4.60 10.05
CA ARG A 7 7.51 -6.02 10.34
C ARG A 7 6.05 -6.43 10.47
N ARG A 8 5.69 -7.49 9.75
CA ARG A 8 4.32 -8.00 9.79
C ARG A 8 4.03 -8.61 11.16
N PRO A 9 2.95 -8.19 11.83
CA PRO A 9 2.59 -8.80 13.12
C PRO A 9 2.03 -10.20 12.96
N THR A 10 1.94 -10.92 14.06
CA THR A 10 1.28 -12.21 14.14
C THR A 10 0.09 -12.06 15.10
N PRO A 11 -1.13 -12.47 14.74
CA PRO A 11 -1.50 -13.15 13.50
C PRO A 11 -1.63 -12.17 12.32
N ALA A 12 -1.53 -12.72 11.10
CA ALA A 12 -1.76 -11.95 9.87
C ALA A 12 -2.42 -12.86 8.84
N THR A 13 -3.56 -12.44 8.34
CA THR A 13 -4.32 -13.22 7.34
C THR A 13 -4.51 -12.37 6.09
N LEU A 14 -4.16 -12.92 4.95
CA LEU A 14 -4.35 -12.25 3.66
C LEU A 14 -5.84 -12.16 3.34
N LEU A 15 -6.31 -10.96 3.06
CA LEU A 15 -7.70 -10.71 2.70
C LEU A 15 -7.86 -10.42 1.21
N ARG A 16 -7.00 -9.56 0.67
CA ARG A 16 -7.04 -9.16 -0.74
C ARG A 16 -5.63 -8.88 -1.23
N GLU A 17 -5.44 -9.06 -2.52
CA GLU A 17 -4.18 -8.75 -3.18
C GLU A 17 -4.49 -8.16 -4.54
N HIS A 18 -3.84 -7.06 -4.86
CA HIS A 18 -3.99 -6.39 -6.16
C HIS A 18 -2.61 -6.00 -6.66
N GLN A 19 -2.44 -5.88 -7.97
CA GLN A 19 -1.18 -5.42 -8.53
C GLN A 19 -1.41 -4.64 -9.81
N SER A 20 -0.44 -3.79 -10.14
CA SER A 20 -0.47 -2.99 -11.34
C SER A 20 0.96 -2.69 -11.77
N VAL A 21 1.16 -2.45 -13.07
CA VAL A 21 2.46 -2.06 -13.62
C VAL A 21 2.34 -0.67 -14.19
N ILE A 22 3.32 0.19 -13.85
CA ILE A 22 3.36 1.57 -14.31
C ILE A 22 4.62 1.75 -15.15
N GLY A 23 4.48 2.35 -16.33
CA GLY A 23 5.59 2.55 -17.27
C GLY A 23 6.46 3.74 -16.87
N ALA A 24 7.08 3.67 -15.71
CA ALA A 24 7.97 4.71 -15.20
C ALA A 24 9.03 4.07 -14.30
N PRO A 25 10.18 4.75 -14.06
CA PRO A 25 11.24 4.20 -13.22
C PRO A 25 10.82 3.98 -11.78
N LEU A 26 11.42 2.98 -11.15
CA LEU A 26 11.07 2.54 -9.81
C LEU A 26 11.14 3.66 -8.76
N ASP A 27 12.20 4.45 -8.77
CA ASP A 27 12.38 5.52 -7.79
C ASP A 27 11.28 6.59 -7.92
N ARG A 28 10.88 6.90 -9.15
CA ARG A 28 9.83 7.87 -9.40
C ARG A 28 8.47 7.32 -8.96
N VAL A 29 8.21 6.07 -9.27
CA VAL A 29 6.95 5.41 -8.89
C VAL A 29 6.86 5.29 -7.37
N PHE A 30 7.97 4.92 -6.73
CA PHE A 30 7.98 4.80 -5.28
C PHE A 30 7.68 6.13 -4.59
N ALA A 31 8.33 7.21 -5.05
CA ALA A 31 8.09 8.54 -4.49
C ALA A 31 6.64 9.00 -4.69
N ALA A 32 6.10 8.75 -5.88
CA ALA A 32 4.72 9.10 -6.18
C ALA A 32 3.73 8.30 -5.33
N LEU A 33 4.01 7.01 -5.13
CA LEU A 33 3.17 6.15 -4.31
C LEU A 33 3.19 6.59 -2.85
N ALA A 34 4.36 6.88 -2.30
CA ALA A 34 4.48 7.35 -0.93
C ALA A 34 3.70 8.64 -0.70
N ALA A 35 3.66 9.51 -1.71
CA ALA A 35 2.89 10.75 -1.64
C ALA A 35 1.39 10.53 -1.82
N ALA A 36 1.00 9.52 -2.58
CA ALA A 36 -0.41 9.25 -2.89
C ALA A 36 -1.14 8.49 -1.78
N VAL A 37 -0.40 7.68 -1.00
CA VAL A 37 -1.00 6.89 0.07
C VAL A 37 -1.36 7.80 1.24
N ASP A 38 -2.64 7.80 1.60
CA ASP A 38 -3.13 8.57 2.73
C ASP A 38 -3.42 7.61 3.89
N PRO A 39 -2.58 7.62 4.93
CA PRO A 39 -2.76 6.68 6.03
C PRO A 39 -3.98 6.98 6.91
N GLY A 40 -4.47 8.22 6.87
CA GLY A 40 -5.53 8.64 7.77
C GLY A 40 -4.99 9.00 9.15
N PRO A 41 -5.82 9.68 9.98
CA PRO A 41 -5.33 10.27 11.24
C PRO A 41 -4.98 9.26 12.32
N GLU A 42 -5.55 8.07 12.27
CA GLU A 42 -5.35 7.06 13.31
C GLU A 42 -4.52 5.87 12.83
N SER A 43 -3.83 6.03 11.70
CA SER A 43 -3.02 4.96 11.13
C SER A 43 -1.55 5.22 11.32
N HIS A 44 -0.79 4.14 11.39
CA HIS A 44 0.66 4.18 11.41
C HIS A 44 1.18 4.01 10.00
N PHE A 45 2.14 4.82 9.61
CA PHE A 45 2.68 4.85 8.27
C PHE A 45 4.19 4.61 8.36
N ALA A 46 4.68 3.60 7.64
CA ALA A 46 6.09 3.28 7.62
C ALA A 46 6.55 3.06 6.18
N VAL A 47 7.75 3.56 5.86
CA VAL A 47 8.30 3.52 4.53
C VAL A 47 9.72 2.99 4.59
N ASP A 48 10.04 2.03 3.72
CA ASP A 48 11.38 1.50 3.55
C ASP A 48 11.77 1.59 2.08
N PRO A 49 12.41 2.69 1.67
CA PRO A 49 12.78 2.85 0.25
C PRO A 49 13.74 1.78 -0.25
N ALA A 50 14.66 1.29 0.60
CA ALA A 50 15.61 0.27 0.20
C ALA A 50 14.92 -1.05 -0.14
N ALA A 51 13.86 -1.39 0.57
CA ALA A 51 13.08 -2.60 0.31
C ALA A 51 11.94 -2.36 -0.67
N GLY A 52 11.66 -1.11 -1.04
CA GLY A 52 10.53 -0.77 -1.90
C GLY A 52 9.20 -0.98 -1.20
N MET A 53 9.13 -0.78 0.11
CA MET A 53 7.97 -1.15 0.90
C MET A 53 7.33 0.05 1.58
N ILE A 54 5.99 0.10 1.53
CA ILE A 54 5.18 1.08 2.24
C ILE A 54 4.12 0.32 3.01
N VAL A 55 3.96 0.63 4.29
CA VAL A 55 3.00 -0.03 5.17
C VAL A 55 2.08 1.00 5.80
N VAL A 56 0.78 0.72 5.78
CA VAL A 56 -0.22 1.47 6.52
C VAL A 56 -0.92 0.49 7.45
N GLN A 57 -0.84 0.74 8.73
CA GLN A 57 -1.51 -0.11 9.72
C GLN A 57 -2.35 0.77 10.62
N GLY A 58 -3.64 0.53 10.66
CA GLY A 58 -4.55 1.36 11.41
C GLY A 58 -5.68 0.60 12.03
N GLY A 59 -6.27 1.24 13.03
CA GLY A 59 -7.32 0.63 13.78
C GLY A 59 -6.81 -0.63 14.47
N TRP A 60 -7.70 -1.57 14.57
CA TRP A 60 -7.46 -2.79 15.31
C TRP A 60 -7.07 -3.97 14.41
N TRP A 61 -7.45 -3.95 13.14
CA TRP A 61 -7.31 -5.12 12.26
C TRP A 61 -6.58 -4.81 10.94
N TYR A 62 -6.61 -3.59 10.47
CA TYR A 62 -6.22 -3.19 9.13
C TYR A 62 -4.72 -3.10 8.97
N ARG A 63 -4.17 -3.77 7.95
CA ARG A 63 -2.79 -3.57 7.52
C ARG A 63 -2.73 -3.66 6.00
N ALA A 64 -2.28 -2.59 5.37
CA ALA A 64 -2.03 -2.54 3.94
C ALA A 64 -0.53 -2.47 3.69
N GLU A 65 -0.04 -3.33 2.80
CA GLU A 65 1.37 -3.34 2.41
C GLU A 65 1.46 -3.08 0.91
N TYR A 66 2.33 -2.18 0.53
CA TYR A 66 2.65 -1.93 -0.87
C TYR A 66 4.10 -2.34 -1.10
N LEU A 67 4.33 -3.18 -2.10
CA LEU A 67 5.67 -3.59 -2.50
C LEU A 67 5.91 -3.11 -3.91
N VAL A 68 7.00 -2.36 -4.10
CA VAL A 68 7.36 -1.76 -5.39
C VAL A 68 8.61 -2.45 -5.90
N THR A 69 8.51 -3.06 -7.08
CA THR A 69 9.62 -3.82 -7.66
C THR A 69 9.79 -3.45 -9.14
N ALA A 70 11.01 -3.65 -9.65
CA ALA A 70 11.29 -3.41 -11.05
C ALA A 70 10.55 -4.45 -11.90
N ASP A 71 10.05 -4.01 -13.05
CA ASP A 71 9.37 -4.86 -14.02
C ASP A 71 9.92 -4.55 -15.41
N SER A 72 9.82 -5.49 -16.32
CA SER A 72 10.30 -5.27 -17.69
C SER A 72 9.57 -4.13 -18.39
N ALA A 73 8.34 -3.85 -18.00
CA ALA A 73 7.53 -2.77 -18.56
C ALA A 73 7.58 -1.48 -17.70
N GLY A 74 8.45 -1.44 -16.68
CA GLY A 74 8.56 -0.28 -15.81
C GLY A 74 8.67 -0.67 -14.35
N THR A 75 7.60 -0.46 -13.59
CA THR A 75 7.58 -0.74 -12.16
C THR A 75 6.27 -1.41 -11.78
N ARG A 76 6.38 -2.47 -10.98
CA ARG A 76 5.22 -3.20 -10.46
C ARG A 76 4.92 -2.74 -9.06
N ILE A 77 3.65 -2.46 -8.79
CA ILE A 77 3.15 -2.18 -7.44
C ILE A 77 2.25 -3.33 -7.05
N GLN A 78 2.58 -3.96 -5.94
CA GLN A 78 1.78 -5.06 -5.38
C GLN A 78 1.19 -4.60 -4.06
N PHE A 79 -0.13 -4.68 -3.94
CA PHE A 79 -0.88 -4.28 -2.77
C PHE A 79 -1.41 -5.52 -2.05
N THR A 80 -1.22 -5.58 -0.74
CA THR A 80 -1.69 -6.68 0.09
C THR A 80 -2.49 -6.12 1.26
N LEU A 81 -3.72 -6.57 1.42
CA LEU A 81 -4.57 -6.20 2.55
C LEU A 81 -4.63 -7.36 3.52
N LEU A 82 -4.28 -7.10 4.77
CA LEU A 82 -4.16 -8.11 5.81
C LEU A 82 -5.03 -7.80 7.01
N ASN A 83 -5.52 -8.85 7.66
CA ASN A 83 -6.13 -8.78 8.97
C ASN A 83 -5.08 -9.16 10.01
N VAL A 84 -4.71 -8.20 10.85
CA VAL A 84 -3.71 -8.41 11.90
C VAL A 84 -4.32 -8.24 13.30
N ALA A 85 -5.63 -8.30 13.41
CA ALA A 85 -6.33 -8.12 14.68
C ALA A 85 -5.91 -9.18 15.70
N SER A 86 -5.70 -8.72 16.92
CA SER A 86 -5.42 -9.58 18.07
C SER A 86 -5.80 -8.79 19.33
N PRO A 87 -6.71 -9.29 20.15
CA PRO A 87 -7.48 -10.54 20.06
C PRO A 87 -8.64 -10.46 19.07
N ALA A 88 -9.44 -11.48 19.01
CA ALA A 88 -10.63 -11.55 18.17
C ALA A 88 -10.33 -11.34 16.68
N HIS A 89 -9.30 -12.02 16.20
CA HIS A 89 -8.85 -11.94 14.82
C HIS A 89 -9.98 -12.17 13.81
N TRP A 90 -10.90 -13.06 14.13
CA TRP A 90 -12.04 -13.41 13.28
C TRP A 90 -12.99 -12.23 13.02
N ALA A 91 -13.03 -11.26 13.93
CA ALA A 91 -13.97 -10.15 13.83
C ALA A 91 -13.48 -9.02 12.90
N GLY A 92 -12.17 -8.99 12.59
CA GLY A 92 -11.60 -7.96 11.72
C GLY A 92 -12.30 -7.87 10.36
N PRO A 93 -12.41 -8.98 9.60
CA PRO A 93 -13.10 -8.94 8.31
C PRO A 93 -14.58 -8.57 8.42
N ILE A 94 -15.23 -8.89 9.53
CA ILE A 94 -16.65 -8.54 9.73
C ILE A 94 -16.80 -7.04 9.92
N THR A 95 -15.96 -6.44 10.78
CA THR A 95 -16.03 -5.00 11.04
C THR A 95 -15.52 -4.18 9.86
N GLY A 96 -14.55 -4.73 9.10
CA GLY A 96 -13.94 -4.04 7.97
C GLY A 96 -14.48 -4.40 6.60
N ARG A 97 -15.68 -4.98 6.52
CA ARG A 97 -16.24 -5.46 5.26
C ARG A 97 -16.25 -4.42 4.14
N ALA A 98 -16.60 -3.19 4.48
CA ALA A 98 -16.66 -2.13 3.47
C ALA A 98 -15.29 -1.83 2.90
N ALA A 99 -14.27 -1.75 3.76
CA ALA A 99 -12.89 -1.51 3.32
C ALA A 99 -12.36 -2.65 2.46
N ILE A 100 -12.67 -3.89 2.84
CA ILE A 100 -12.27 -5.06 2.06
C ILE A 100 -12.93 -5.03 0.69
N ARG A 101 -14.23 -4.72 0.66
CA ARG A 101 -15.01 -4.71 -0.57
C ARG A 101 -14.58 -3.60 -1.52
N SER A 102 -14.16 -2.45 -0.99
CA SER A 102 -13.75 -1.32 -1.79
C SER A 102 -12.25 -1.35 -2.15
N SER A 103 -11.49 -2.35 -1.67
CA SER A 103 -10.04 -2.35 -1.81
C SER A 103 -9.56 -2.25 -3.25
N ALA A 104 -10.21 -2.93 -4.18
CA ALA A 104 -9.82 -2.87 -5.59
C ALA A 104 -10.03 -1.46 -6.17
N HIS A 105 -11.13 -0.83 -5.83
CA HIS A 105 -11.43 0.53 -6.28
C HIS A 105 -10.45 1.53 -5.66
N ASP A 106 -10.20 1.40 -4.37
CA ASP A 106 -9.29 2.29 -3.65
C ASP A 106 -7.87 2.15 -4.18
N PHE A 107 -7.44 0.92 -4.45
CA PHE A 107 -6.14 0.67 -5.06
C PHE A 107 -6.07 1.31 -6.46
N GLY A 108 -7.14 1.16 -7.24
CA GLY A 108 -7.22 1.78 -8.56
C GLY A 108 -7.06 3.30 -8.52
N ASP A 109 -7.67 3.95 -7.52
CA ASP A 109 -7.54 5.40 -7.34
C ASP A 109 -6.10 5.79 -7.02
N VAL A 110 -5.43 5.03 -6.15
CA VAL A 110 -4.03 5.27 -5.80
C VAL A 110 -3.15 5.10 -7.04
N ILE A 111 -3.38 4.02 -7.80
CA ILE A 111 -2.61 3.74 -9.02
C ILE A 111 -2.77 4.86 -10.04
N GLU A 112 -3.97 5.40 -10.20
CA GLU A 112 -4.20 6.51 -11.13
C GLU A 112 -3.43 7.75 -10.70
N LYS A 113 -3.43 8.07 -9.42
CA LYS A 113 -2.64 9.19 -8.89
C LYS A 113 -1.14 8.99 -9.14
N VAL A 114 -0.65 7.79 -8.90
CA VAL A 114 0.75 7.45 -9.12
C VAL A 114 1.10 7.55 -10.60
N ARG A 115 0.23 7.05 -11.48
CA ARG A 115 0.46 7.10 -12.92
C ARG A 115 0.56 8.54 -13.39
N LEU A 116 -0.34 9.40 -12.96
CA LEU A 116 -0.33 10.81 -13.34
C LEU A 116 0.91 11.52 -12.80
N SER A 117 1.30 11.25 -11.56
CA SER A 117 2.45 11.91 -10.94
C SER A 117 3.77 11.42 -11.51
N SER A 118 3.91 10.11 -11.73
CA SER A 118 5.17 9.52 -12.18
C SER A 118 5.40 9.69 -13.67
N SER A 119 4.35 9.82 -14.47
CA SER A 119 4.47 10.06 -15.92
C SER A 119 4.59 11.54 -16.24
N ALA A 120 4.25 12.43 -15.31
CA ALA A 120 4.45 13.85 -15.50
C ALA A 120 5.95 14.10 -15.71
N SER A 121 6.30 14.78 -16.78
CA SER A 121 7.71 14.97 -17.11
C SER A 121 8.32 16.03 -16.20
N PRO A 122 9.28 15.68 -15.36
CA PRO A 122 9.97 16.68 -14.54
C PRO A 122 10.84 17.61 -15.38
N SER A 123 11.25 17.14 -16.55
CA SER A 123 12.04 17.97 -17.44
C SER A 123 11.22 19.03 -18.13
N ALA A 124 9.90 18.92 -18.09
CA ALA A 124 9.03 19.97 -18.57
C ALA A 124 9.09 21.19 -17.67
N GLY A 125 9.56 20.94 -16.48
CA GLY A 125 9.81 22.03 -15.56
C GLY A 125 11.17 22.59 -15.81
#